data_a920898d4e061d3905867a037d123796
#
_entry.id   a920898d4e061d3905867a037d123796
#
_cell.length_a   1.000
_cell.length_b   1.000
_cell.length_c   1.000
_cell.angle_alpha   90.00
_cell.angle_beta   90.00
_cell.angle_gamma   90.00
#
_symmetry.space_group_name_H-M   'P 1'
#
loop_
_entity.id
_entity.type
_entity.pdbx_description
1 polymer ?
#
loop_
_entity_poly.entity_id
_entity_poly.type
_entity_poly.pdbx_seq_one_letter_code
_entity_poly.pdbx_strand_id
1 'polypeptide(L)'
;MVERTEQGRLIRQYFIKCEEALHKVAPTVTKQLRNELKARLKAQSYHKPMCAALEVARMEQGKTTLPRHYTNESNMLNRIVLAGMTAKQWAQHHGVMGNPRDAMSELQLEHLSYLEQTNTTLIELGMGYPARKDKLAGLSQKWLVQRMEAKQ
;
A
#
# COMPACT_ATOMS: atom_id res chain seq x y z
N MET A 1 -4.90 7.36 23.24
CA MET A 1 -4.36 7.55 24.61
C MET A 1 -4.54 6.34 25.53
N VAL A 2 -4.69 5.17 24.94
CA VAL A 2 -4.68 3.87 25.64
C VAL A 2 -3.36 3.63 26.39
N GLU A 3 -2.29 4.33 25.98
CA GLU A 3 -0.94 4.17 26.53
C GLU A 3 -0.75 4.68 27.97
N ARG A 4 -1.67 5.47 28.46
CA ARG A 4 -1.59 6.04 29.82
C ARG A 4 -2.40 5.27 30.88
N THR A 5 -3.14 4.24 30.48
CA THR A 5 -3.86 3.37 31.40
C THR A 5 -2.97 2.20 31.86
N GLU A 6 -3.16 1.74 33.07
CA GLU A 6 -2.44 0.58 33.62
C GLU A 6 -2.70 -0.68 32.78
N GLN A 7 -3.93 -0.87 32.31
CA GLN A 7 -4.29 -1.93 31.37
C GLN A 7 -3.54 -1.84 30.03
N GLY A 8 -3.42 -0.64 29.44
CA GLY A 8 -2.65 -0.43 28.23
C GLY A 8 -1.18 -0.78 28.40
N ARG A 9 -0.59 -0.46 29.58
CA ARG A 9 0.79 -0.83 29.90
C ARG A 9 0.97 -2.34 30.02
N LEU A 10 0.06 -3.03 30.68
CA LEU A 10 0.09 -4.49 30.85
C LEU A 10 -0.05 -5.22 29.51
N ILE A 11 -0.97 -4.76 28.65
CA ILE A 11 -1.14 -5.29 27.29
C ILE A 11 0.13 -5.12 26.48
N ARG A 12 0.75 -3.94 26.51
CA ARG A 12 2.01 -3.69 25.83
C ARG A 12 3.13 -4.60 26.33
N GLN A 13 3.29 -4.76 27.63
CA GLN A 13 4.28 -5.65 28.21
C GLN A 13 4.07 -7.10 27.78
N TYR A 14 2.82 -7.56 27.71
CA TYR A 14 2.47 -8.88 27.22
C TYR A 14 2.91 -9.07 25.76
N PHE A 15 2.58 -8.14 24.88
CA PHE A 15 2.99 -8.19 23.47
C PHE A 15 4.50 -8.17 23.30
N ILE A 16 5.22 -7.35 24.06
CA ILE A 16 6.69 -7.31 24.05
C ILE A 16 7.27 -8.70 24.43
N LYS A 17 6.77 -9.31 25.50
CA LYS A 17 7.21 -10.65 25.92
C LYS A 17 6.91 -11.72 24.88
N CYS A 18 5.73 -11.67 24.25
CA CYS A 18 5.38 -12.58 23.17
C CYS A 18 6.30 -12.39 21.95
N GLU A 19 6.62 -11.16 21.58
CA GLU A 19 7.54 -10.84 20.48
C GLU A 19 8.95 -11.35 20.77
N GLU A 20 9.46 -11.14 22.00
CA GLU A 20 10.77 -11.66 22.42
C GLU A 20 10.83 -13.18 22.39
N ALA A 21 9.77 -13.85 22.84
CA ALA A 21 9.69 -15.31 22.80
C ALA A 21 9.66 -15.83 21.35
N LEU A 22 8.87 -15.20 20.47
CA LEU A 22 8.82 -15.54 19.05
C LEU A 22 10.16 -15.30 18.36
N HIS A 23 10.86 -14.22 18.71
CA HIS A 23 12.17 -13.91 18.14
C HIS A 23 13.24 -14.94 18.50
N LYS A 24 13.15 -15.51 19.70
CA LYS A 24 14.05 -16.60 20.15
C LYS A 24 13.76 -17.92 19.44
N VAL A 25 12.47 -18.25 19.22
CA VAL A 25 12.03 -19.53 18.66
C VAL A 25 12.07 -19.54 17.12
N ALA A 26 11.69 -18.44 16.50
CA ALA A 26 11.60 -18.31 15.04
C ALA A 26 12.08 -16.94 14.54
N PRO A 27 13.39 -16.65 14.60
CA PRO A 27 13.92 -15.33 14.27
C PRO A 27 13.66 -14.92 12.81
N THR A 28 13.67 -15.87 11.88
CA THR A 28 13.41 -15.64 10.46
C THR A 28 11.97 -15.20 10.20
N VAL A 29 11.01 -15.89 10.84
CA VAL A 29 9.58 -15.56 10.73
C VAL A 29 9.28 -14.20 11.34
N THR A 30 9.88 -13.89 12.49
CA THR A 30 9.72 -12.59 13.15
C THR A 30 10.25 -11.45 12.30
N LYS A 31 11.39 -11.63 11.64
CA LYS A 31 11.97 -10.65 10.72
C LYS A 31 11.06 -10.42 9.50
N GLN A 32 10.51 -11.48 8.94
CA GLN A 32 9.59 -11.41 7.81
C GLN A 32 8.32 -10.63 8.20
N LEU A 33 7.67 -10.97 9.31
CA LEU A 33 6.48 -10.29 9.80
C LEU A 33 6.72 -8.80 10.09
N ARG A 34 7.88 -8.45 10.62
CA ARG A 34 8.27 -7.04 10.79
C ARG A 34 8.40 -6.30 9.47
N ASN A 35 8.99 -6.92 8.47
CA ASN A 35 9.16 -6.32 7.14
C ASN A 35 7.81 -6.13 6.47
N GLU A 36 6.94 -7.12 6.55
CA GLU A 36 5.56 -7.04 6.05
C GLU A 36 4.78 -5.91 6.73
N LEU A 37 4.89 -5.78 8.06
CA LEU A 37 4.25 -4.70 8.79
C LEU A 37 4.79 -3.32 8.38
N LYS A 38 6.10 -3.18 8.23
CA LYS A 38 6.72 -1.93 7.75
C LYS A 38 6.25 -1.56 6.35
N ALA A 39 6.21 -2.53 5.44
CA ALA A 39 5.72 -2.33 4.08
C ALA A 39 4.24 -1.93 4.08
N ARG A 40 3.44 -2.56 4.94
CA ARG A 40 2.02 -2.26 5.13
C ARG A 40 1.78 -0.83 5.62
N LEU A 41 2.53 -0.40 6.63
CA LEU A 41 2.45 0.97 7.17
C LEU A 41 2.90 2.00 6.12
N LYS A 42 3.94 1.71 5.37
CA LYS A 42 4.42 2.56 4.29
C LYS A 42 3.38 2.69 3.16
N ALA A 43 2.79 1.59 2.73
CA ALA A 43 1.72 1.60 1.73
C ALA A 43 0.51 2.43 2.18
N GLN A 44 0.15 2.35 3.44
CA GLN A 44 -0.94 3.15 4.01
C GLN A 44 -0.61 4.65 4.03
N SER A 45 0.65 5.03 4.21
CA SER A 45 1.08 6.42 4.29
C SER A 45 1.05 7.16 2.96
N TYR A 46 1.11 6.47 1.81
CA TYR A 46 1.11 7.11 0.49
C TYR A 46 -0.29 7.24 -0.16
N HIS A 47 -1.26 6.49 0.31
CA HIS A 47 -2.62 6.56 -0.23
C HIS A 47 -3.29 7.91 0.03
N LYS A 48 -3.20 8.44 1.24
CA LYS A 48 -3.80 9.73 1.62
C LYS A 48 -3.23 10.91 0.81
N PRO A 49 -1.91 11.08 0.67
CA PRO A 49 -1.33 12.12 -0.18
C PRO A 49 -1.78 12.03 -1.64
N MET A 50 -1.91 10.83 -2.19
CA MET A 50 -2.42 10.64 -3.55
C MET A 50 -3.87 11.12 -3.70
N CYS A 51 -4.72 10.79 -2.76
CA CYS A 51 -6.11 11.25 -2.75
C CYS A 51 -6.20 12.79 -2.63
N ALA A 52 -5.38 13.39 -1.78
CA ALA A 52 -5.31 14.84 -1.62
C ALA A 52 -4.82 15.54 -2.91
N ALA A 53 -3.81 15.01 -3.56
CA ALA A 53 -3.32 15.54 -4.83
C ALA A 53 -4.39 15.47 -5.94
N LEU A 54 -5.14 14.37 -5.99
CA LEU A 54 -6.25 14.23 -6.93
C LEU A 54 -7.35 15.27 -6.69
N GLU A 55 -7.69 15.51 -5.44
CA GLU A 55 -8.70 16.50 -5.05
C GLU A 55 -8.29 17.91 -5.46
N VAL A 56 -7.05 18.30 -5.17
CA VAL A 56 -6.48 19.60 -5.55
C VAL A 56 -6.48 19.77 -7.06
N ALA A 57 -5.95 18.81 -7.82
CA ALA A 57 -5.87 18.86 -9.26
C ALA A 57 -7.26 18.97 -9.93
N ARG A 58 -8.28 18.32 -9.37
CA ARG A 58 -9.65 18.42 -9.86
C ARG A 58 -10.29 19.77 -9.52
N MET A 59 -10.03 20.28 -8.32
CA MET A 59 -10.50 21.58 -7.87
C MET A 59 -9.93 22.72 -8.76
N GLU A 60 -8.65 22.65 -9.10
CA GLU A 60 -8.01 23.58 -10.04
C GLU A 60 -8.65 23.57 -11.43
N GLN A 61 -9.23 22.45 -11.84
CA GLN A 61 -10.00 22.30 -13.08
C GLN A 61 -11.48 22.71 -12.94
N GLY A 62 -11.89 23.24 -11.78
CA GLY A 62 -13.28 23.56 -11.48
C GLY A 62 -14.20 22.33 -11.33
N LYS A 63 -13.64 21.15 -11.04
CA LYS A 63 -14.38 19.88 -10.93
C LYS A 63 -14.49 19.43 -9.47
N THR A 64 -15.66 18.92 -9.09
CA THR A 64 -15.87 18.31 -7.78
C THR A 64 -15.31 16.89 -7.76
N THR A 65 -14.65 16.51 -6.65
CA THR A 65 -14.18 15.15 -6.43
C THR A 65 -15.23 14.32 -5.71
N LEU A 66 -15.60 13.19 -6.30
CA LEU A 66 -16.57 12.24 -5.77
C LEU A 66 -15.86 10.96 -5.31
N PRO A 67 -16.44 10.15 -4.41
CA PRO A 67 -15.83 8.89 -3.92
C PRO A 67 -15.36 7.95 -5.04
N ARG A 68 -16.10 7.88 -6.15
CA ARG A 68 -15.74 7.07 -7.33
C ARG A 68 -14.38 7.44 -7.94
N HIS A 69 -13.96 8.72 -7.84
CA HIS A 69 -12.68 9.15 -8.40
C HIS A 69 -11.50 8.55 -7.60
N TYR A 70 -11.59 8.53 -6.28
CA TYR A 70 -10.60 7.86 -5.41
C TYR A 70 -10.57 6.35 -5.65
N THR A 71 -11.75 5.73 -5.79
CA THR A 71 -11.88 4.31 -6.09
C THR A 71 -11.27 3.96 -7.45
N ASN A 72 -11.46 4.78 -8.48
CA ASN A 72 -10.88 4.58 -9.80
C ASN A 72 -9.35 4.66 -9.77
N GLU A 73 -8.77 5.62 -9.04
CA GLU A 73 -7.32 5.71 -8.86
C GLU A 73 -6.77 4.45 -8.17
N SER A 74 -7.37 4.06 -7.06
CA SER A 74 -6.96 2.87 -6.32
C SER A 74 -7.09 1.59 -7.16
N ASN A 75 -8.18 1.44 -7.91
CA ASN A 75 -8.38 0.29 -8.79
C ASN A 75 -7.38 0.26 -9.94
N MET A 76 -7.01 1.40 -10.50
CA MET A 76 -5.97 1.47 -11.53
C MET A 76 -4.64 0.91 -11.01
N LEU A 77 -4.20 1.36 -9.84
CA LEU A 77 -2.95 0.91 -9.24
C LEU A 77 -3.01 -0.56 -8.81
N ASN A 78 -4.11 -0.97 -8.19
CA ASN A 78 -4.29 -2.37 -7.78
C ASN A 78 -4.27 -3.33 -8.97
N ARG A 79 -4.86 -2.97 -10.11
CA ARG A 79 -4.80 -3.81 -11.31
C ARG A 79 -3.38 -3.99 -11.84
N ILE A 80 -2.53 -2.98 -11.71
CA ILE A 80 -1.12 -3.10 -12.10
C ILE A 80 -0.38 -4.08 -11.17
N VAL A 81 -0.62 -4.00 -9.86
CA VAL A 81 0.06 -4.84 -8.86
C VAL A 81 -0.50 -6.24 -8.78
N LEU A 82 -1.81 -6.42 -8.98
CA LEU A 82 -2.57 -7.65 -8.73
C LEU A 82 -3.01 -8.34 -10.04
N ALA A 83 -2.18 -8.33 -11.05
CA ALA A 83 -2.39 -9.04 -12.31
C ALA A 83 -3.76 -8.74 -12.98
N GLY A 84 -4.15 -7.48 -13.02
CA GLY A 84 -5.38 -7.00 -13.66
C GLY A 84 -6.62 -7.02 -12.76
N MET A 85 -6.51 -7.49 -11.53
CA MET A 85 -7.61 -7.52 -10.57
C MET A 85 -7.70 -6.26 -9.72
N THR A 86 -8.92 -5.86 -9.36
CA THR A 86 -9.11 -4.89 -8.28
C THR A 86 -8.81 -5.55 -6.93
N ALA A 87 -8.58 -4.76 -5.89
CA ALA A 87 -8.36 -5.28 -4.55
C ALA A 87 -9.50 -6.19 -4.06
N LYS A 88 -10.75 -5.82 -4.39
CA LYS A 88 -11.93 -6.63 -4.05
C LYS A 88 -11.95 -7.98 -4.78
N GLN A 89 -11.69 -7.98 -6.08
CA GLN A 89 -11.63 -9.21 -6.90
C GLN A 89 -10.51 -10.13 -6.42
N TRP A 90 -9.34 -9.55 -6.14
CA TRP A 90 -8.19 -10.30 -5.64
C TRP A 90 -8.48 -10.92 -4.26
N ALA A 91 -9.10 -10.16 -3.34
CA ALA A 91 -9.49 -10.66 -2.04
C ALA A 91 -10.50 -11.82 -2.14
N GLN A 92 -11.49 -11.71 -3.01
CA GLN A 92 -12.46 -12.80 -3.27
C GLN A 92 -11.76 -14.04 -3.80
N HIS A 93 -10.86 -13.90 -4.77
CA HIS A 93 -10.12 -15.01 -5.37
C HIS A 93 -9.22 -15.74 -4.35
N HIS A 94 -8.66 -15.01 -3.38
CA HIS A 94 -7.77 -15.57 -2.36
C HIS A 94 -8.47 -15.89 -1.02
N GLY A 95 -9.78 -15.74 -0.94
CA GLY A 95 -10.54 -15.99 0.29
C GLY A 95 -10.19 -15.06 1.45
N VAL A 96 -9.76 -13.84 1.16
CA VAL A 96 -9.35 -12.85 2.16
C VAL A 96 -10.57 -12.19 2.77
N MET A 97 -10.67 -12.29 4.10
CA MET A 97 -11.66 -11.57 4.90
C MET A 97 -11.03 -10.30 5.46
N GLY A 98 -11.71 -9.15 5.30
CA GLY A 98 -11.23 -7.86 5.80
C GLY A 98 -10.46 -7.05 4.75
N ASN A 99 -9.45 -6.28 5.19
CA ASN A 99 -8.70 -5.41 4.30
C ASN A 99 -7.74 -6.21 3.41
N PRO A 100 -7.86 -6.12 2.07
CA PRO A 100 -6.99 -6.86 1.14
C PRO A 100 -5.49 -6.59 1.36
N ARG A 101 -5.12 -5.39 1.77
CA ARG A 101 -3.71 -5.03 2.03
C ARG A 101 -3.07 -5.85 3.16
N ASP A 102 -3.86 -6.37 4.09
CA ASP A 102 -3.35 -7.19 5.19
C ASP A 102 -2.85 -8.57 4.72
N ALA A 103 -3.35 -9.04 3.59
CA ALA A 103 -2.97 -10.32 2.99
C ALA A 103 -1.97 -10.19 1.81
N MET A 104 -1.66 -8.97 1.36
CA MET A 104 -0.67 -8.73 0.32
C MET A 104 0.75 -9.03 0.82
N SER A 105 1.59 -9.55 -0.07
CA SER A 105 3.01 -9.77 0.21
C SER A 105 3.76 -8.44 0.38
N GLU A 106 4.93 -8.50 1.01
CA GLU A 106 5.85 -7.35 1.15
C GLU A 106 6.14 -6.70 -0.21
N LEU A 107 6.43 -7.53 -1.23
CA LEU A 107 6.70 -7.05 -2.58
C LEU A 107 5.51 -6.32 -3.21
N GLN A 108 4.29 -6.86 -3.04
CA GLN A 108 3.07 -6.22 -3.54
C GLN A 108 2.82 -4.88 -2.84
N LEU A 109 3.02 -4.80 -1.54
CA LEU A 109 2.86 -3.58 -0.76
C LEU A 109 3.92 -2.52 -1.10
N GLU A 110 5.17 -2.91 -1.31
CA GLU A 110 6.23 -2.01 -1.76
C GLU A 110 5.97 -1.48 -3.18
N HIS A 111 5.51 -2.35 -4.07
CA HIS A 111 5.15 -1.99 -5.43
C HIS A 111 3.97 -1.01 -5.45
N LEU A 112 2.94 -1.27 -4.65
CA LEU A 112 1.80 -0.37 -4.50
C LEU A 112 2.23 0.99 -3.95
N SER A 113 3.10 1.03 -2.95
CA SER A 113 3.65 2.26 -2.37
C SER A 113 4.42 3.08 -3.40
N TYR A 114 5.23 2.43 -4.21
CA TYR A 114 5.96 3.07 -5.31
C TYR A 114 5.00 3.69 -6.33
N LEU A 115 3.96 2.97 -6.72
CA LEU A 115 2.97 3.46 -7.69
C LEU A 115 2.11 4.59 -7.11
N GLU A 116 1.68 4.51 -5.85
CA GLU A 116 0.92 5.59 -5.20
C GLU A 116 1.74 6.89 -5.14
N GLN A 117 3.02 6.79 -4.76
CA GLN A 117 3.92 7.94 -4.72
C GLN A 117 4.18 8.52 -6.11
N THR A 118 4.43 7.67 -7.08
CA THR A 118 4.66 8.09 -8.47
C THR A 118 3.40 8.72 -9.06
N ASN A 119 2.23 8.12 -8.84
CA ASN A 119 0.96 8.67 -9.31
C ASN A 119 0.66 10.04 -8.70
N THR A 120 0.97 10.25 -7.43
CA THR A 120 0.86 11.57 -6.78
C THR A 120 1.64 12.63 -7.58
N THR A 121 2.89 12.35 -7.90
CA THR A 121 3.73 13.26 -8.71
C THR A 121 3.15 13.51 -10.09
N LEU A 122 2.65 12.47 -10.77
CA LEU A 122 2.06 12.60 -12.10
C LEU A 122 0.75 13.42 -12.09
N ILE A 123 -0.03 13.31 -11.00
CA ILE A 123 -1.24 14.14 -10.79
C ILE A 123 -0.82 15.61 -10.62
N GLU A 124 0.17 15.89 -9.78
CA GLU A 124 0.70 17.24 -9.53
C GLU A 124 1.27 17.88 -10.80
N LEU A 125 1.83 17.08 -11.71
CA LEU A 125 2.28 17.52 -13.05
C LEU A 125 1.13 17.76 -14.03
N GLY A 126 -0.12 17.58 -13.62
CA GLY A 126 -1.30 17.83 -14.46
C GLY A 126 -1.57 16.74 -15.49
N MET A 127 -0.97 15.56 -15.37
CA MET A 127 -1.15 14.47 -16.32
C MET A 127 -2.55 13.84 -16.19
N GLY A 128 -3.26 13.70 -17.31
CA GLY A 128 -4.59 13.08 -17.37
C GLY A 128 -4.59 11.58 -17.04
N TYR A 129 -5.74 11.04 -16.63
CA TYR A 129 -5.89 9.65 -16.20
C TYR A 129 -5.37 8.61 -17.20
N PRO A 130 -5.73 8.65 -18.53
CA PRO A 130 -5.24 7.66 -19.48
C PRO A 130 -3.71 7.67 -19.62
N ALA A 131 -3.11 8.86 -19.71
CA ALA A 131 -1.66 9.01 -19.83
C ALA A 131 -0.94 8.53 -18.56
N ARG A 132 -1.49 8.78 -17.38
CA ARG A 132 -0.95 8.27 -16.11
C ARG A 132 -1.00 6.74 -16.04
N LYS A 133 -2.12 6.14 -16.46
CA LYS A 133 -2.28 4.67 -16.51
C LYS A 133 -1.17 4.02 -17.35
N ASP A 134 -0.92 4.51 -18.56
CA ASP A 134 0.10 3.98 -19.46
C ASP A 134 1.51 4.20 -18.89
N LYS A 135 1.77 5.37 -18.35
CA LYS A 135 3.06 5.72 -17.73
C LYS A 135 3.36 4.85 -16.53
N LEU A 136 2.39 4.66 -15.64
CA LEU A 136 2.52 3.82 -14.45
C LEU A 136 2.72 2.35 -14.78
N ALA A 137 2.05 1.82 -15.80
CA ALA A 137 2.27 0.45 -16.28
C ALA A 137 3.72 0.24 -16.75
N GLY A 138 4.27 1.19 -17.54
CA GLY A 138 5.66 1.13 -17.99
C GLY A 138 6.68 1.26 -16.86
N LEU A 139 6.45 2.17 -15.91
CA LEU A 139 7.30 2.35 -14.74
C LEU A 139 7.25 1.15 -13.80
N SER A 140 6.08 0.53 -13.65
CA SER A 140 5.89 -0.69 -12.89
C SER A 140 6.77 -1.84 -13.39
N GLN A 141 6.81 -2.05 -14.71
CA GLN A 141 7.65 -3.08 -15.31
C GLN A 141 9.14 -2.84 -15.04
N LYS A 142 9.60 -1.60 -15.21
CA LYS A 142 10.99 -1.22 -14.90
C LYS A 142 11.33 -1.45 -13.44
N TRP A 143 10.44 -1.07 -12.53
CA TRP A 143 10.63 -1.25 -11.10
C TRP A 143 10.74 -2.74 -10.72
N LEU A 144 9.91 -3.60 -11.29
CA LEU A 144 9.94 -5.04 -11.06
C LEU A 144 11.25 -5.68 -11.57
N VAL A 145 11.68 -5.32 -12.77
CA VAL A 145 12.95 -5.82 -13.32
C VAL A 145 14.13 -5.46 -12.41
N GLN A 146 14.24 -4.20 -12.00
CA GLN A 146 15.29 -3.73 -11.10
C GLN A 146 15.29 -4.46 -9.75
N ARG A 147 14.11 -4.78 -9.22
CA ARG A 147 13.96 -5.54 -7.97
C ARG A 147 14.36 -7.00 -8.12
N MET A 148 14.11 -7.61 -9.27
CA MET A 148 14.52 -8.98 -9.56
C MET A 148 16.04 -9.07 -9.74
N GLU A 149 16.64 -8.12 -10.45
CA GLU A 149 18.10 -8.05 -10.64
C GLU A 149 18.85 -7.81 -9.32
N ALA A 150 18.31 -6.97 -8.43
CA ALA A 150 18.91 -6.69 -7.12
C ALA A 150 18.88 -7.88 -6.14
N LYS A 151 18.10 -8.93 -6.44
CA LYS A 151 18.01 -10.16 -5.62
C LYS A 151 18.90 -11.30 -6.15
N GLN A 152 19.52 -11.12 -7.28
CA GLN A 152 20.52 -12.06 -7.85
C GLN A 152 21.91 -11.70 -7.37
#